data_fafd53f369b50b4b15dcb136f17b0003
#
_entry.id   fafd53f369b50b4b15dcb136f17b0003
#
_cell.length_a   1.000
_cell.length_b   1.000
_cell.length_c   1.000
_cell.angle_alpha   90.00
_cell.angle_beta   90.00
_cell.angle_gamma   90.00
#
_symmetry.space_group_name_H-M   'P 1'
#
loop_
_entity.id
_entity.type
_entity.pdbx_description
1 polymer ?
#
loop_
_entity_poly.entity_id
_entity_poly.type
_entity_poly.pdbx_seq_one_letter_code
_entity_poly.pdbx_strand_id
1 'polypeptide(L)'
;MNNFSQMIKNMGIMAYIIPAVFIVYIVGMIIWMKKRKQGYEKWLSDHPDAVKIYLVTSFSAFSNNSLAGRILSSNAYPKIAYEGTKSVIYALPGTVDVELAYSYTRPGLVHKNVTKTWGPTKLSLEVEKGKTYELTFDKDEETFKFNVQR
;
A
#
# COMPACT_ATOMS: atom_id res chain seq x y z
N MET A 1 16.56 39.90 -3.89
CA MET A 1 16.72 39.17 -2.62
C MET A 1 15.97 39.75 -1.43
N ASN A 2 15.36 40.93 -1.52
CA ASN A 2 14.76 41.62 -0.35
C ASN A 2 13.33 41.21 0.00
N ASN A 3 12.57 40.61 -0.93
CA ASN A 3 11.15 40.26 -0.70
C ASN A 3 10.96 39.10 0.28
N PHE A 4 11.85 38.12 0.32
CA PHE A 4 11.76 36.97 1.22
C PHE A 4 12.00 37.36 2.68
N SER A 5 13.00 38.21 2.93
CA SER A 5 13.29 38.72 4.30
C SER A 5 12.18 39.64 4.85
N GLN A 6 11.54 40.41 3.99
CA GLN A 6 10.39 41.24 4.39
C GLN A 6 9.15 40.38 4.67
N MET A 7 8.93 39.29 3.86
CA MET A 7 7.85 38.36 4.07
C MET A 7 7.98 37.64 5.41
N ILE A 8 9.20 37.17 5.77
CA ILE A 8 9.48 36.55 7.07
C ILE A 8 9.23 37.52 8.23
N LYS A 9 9.66 38.79 8.11
CA LYS A 9 9.41 39.82 9.13
C LYS A 9 7.92 40.11 9.35
N ASN A 10 7.13 40.09 8.27
CA ASN A 10 5.69 40.31 8.33
C ASN A 10 4.92 39.11 8.90
N MET A 11 5.45 37.89 8.76
CA MET A 11 4.85 36.68 9.34
C MET A 11 5.08 36.56 10.87
N GLY A 12 6.01 37.33 11.44
CA GLY A 12 6.29 37.31 12.87
C GLY A 12 6.58 35.91 13.41
N ILE A 13 5.97 35.54 14.54
CA ILE A 13 6.16 34.26 15.22
C ILE A 13 5.74 33.05 14.38
N MET A 14 4.81 33.23 13.44
CA MET A 14 4.36 32.16 12.53
C MET A 14 5.47 31.63 11.60
N ALA A 15 6.47 32.47 11.28
CA ALA A 15 7.62 32.05 10.47
C ALA A 15 8.46 30.95 11.12
N TYR A 16 8.39 30.83 12.44
CA TYR A 16 9.09 29.81 13.23
C TYR A 16 8.18 28.62 13.58
N ILE A 17 6.90 28.87 13.86
CA ILE A 17 5.94 27.82 14.21
C ILE A 17 5.70 26.86 13.05
N ILE A 18 5.50 27.37 11.84
CA ILE A 18 5.19 26.53 10.67
C ILE A 18 6.33 25.51 10.37
N PRO A 19 7.62 25.92 10.26
CA PRO A 19 8.71 24.98 10.09
C PRO A 19 8.86 24.01 11.26
N ALA A 20 8.67 24.45 12.50
CA ALA A 20 8.76 23.59 13.67
C ALA A 20 7.72 22.48 13.65
N VAL A 21 6.45 22.79 13.36
CA VAL A 21 5.36 21.82 13.22
C VAL A 21 5.67 20.83 12.08
N PHE A 22 6.21 21.33 10.96
CA PHE A 22 6.56 20.49 9.82
C PHE A 22 7.69 19.49 10.18
N ILE A 23 8.71 19.92 10.93
CA ILE A 23 9.78 19.05 11.42
C ILE A 23 9.23 17.97 12.34
N VAL A 24 8.38 18.33 13.31
CA VAL A 24 7.73 17.38 14.24
C VAL A 24 6.89 16.36 13.46
N TYR A 25 6.16 16.79 12.44
CA TYR A 25 5.39 15.91 11.59
C TYR A 25 6.27 14.91 10.83
N ILE A 26 7.38 15.37 10.23
CA ILE A 26 8.34 14.50 9.52
C ILE A 26 8.95 13.47 10.47
N VAL A 27 9.41 13.91 11.65
CA VAL A 27 9.99 13.00 12.66
C VAL A 27 8.97 11.96 13.11
N GLY A 28 7.74 12.39 13.40
CA GLY A 28 6.63 11.49 13.75
C GLY A 28 6.35 10.44 12.66
N MET A 29 6.34 10.87 11.40
CA MET A 29 6.16 9.99 10.25
C MET A 29 7.29 8.96 10.12
N ILE A 30 8.56 9.36 10.31
CA ILE A 30 9.72 8.46 10.27
C ILE A 30 9.64 7.42 11.38
N ILE A 31 9.30 7.83 12.61
CA ILE A 31 9.14 6.93 13.75
C ILE A 31 8.02 5.92 13.48
N TRP A 32 6.88 6.40 12.96
CA TRP A 32 5.74 5.54 12.63
C TRP A 32 6.10 4.51 11.55
N MET A 33 6.80 4.92 10.48
CA MET A 33 7.28 4.00 9.44
C MET A 33 8.25 2.96 9.99
N LYS A 34 9.20 3.35 10.88
CA LYS A 34 10.12 2.40 11.52
C LYS A 34 9.39 1.38 12.38
N LYS A 35 8.44 1.81 13.22
CA LYS A 35 7.63 0.89 14.04
C LYS A 35 6.82 -0.09 13.19
N ARG A 36 6.27 0.37 12.08
CA ARG A 36 5.52 -0.49 11.14
C ARG A 36 6.43 -1.54 10.51
N LYS A 37 7.64 -1.13 10.10
CA LYS A 37 8.66 -2.02 9.53
C LYS A 37 9.10 -3.10 10.54
N GLN A 38 9.40 -2.72 11.77
CA GLN A 38 9.76 -3.64 12.84
C GLN A 38 8.69 -4.70 13.13
N GLY A 39 7.41 -4.33 12.99
CA GLY A 39 6.29 -5.25 13.22
C GLY A 39 6.30 -6.46 12.28
N TYR A 40 6.44 -6.24 10.97
CA TYR A 40 6.48 -7.36 10.02
C TYR A 40 7.83 -8.09 10.00
N GLU A 41 8.96 -7.39 10.25
CA GLU A 41 10.27 -8.04 10.38
C GLU A 41 10.30 -9.01 11.56
N LYS A 42 9.73 -8.61 12.71
CA LYS A 42 9.56 -9.49 13.86
C LYS A 42 8.69 -10.69 13.50
N TRP A 43 7.54 -10.46 12.88
CA TRP A 43 6.65 -11.54 12.47
C TRP A 43 7.34 -12.52 11.51
N LEU A 44 8.13 -12.02 10.55
CA LEU A 44 8.91 -12.85 9.62
C LEU A 44 10.01 -13.64 10.34
N SER A 45 10.68 -13.07 11.36
CA SER A 45 11.68 -13.79 12.14
C SER A 45 11.08 -14.95 12.94
N ASP A 46 9.83 -14.76 13.42
CA ASP A 46 9.08 -15.79 14.14
C ASP A 46 8.50 -16.87 13.20
N HIS A 47 8.41 -16.55 11.88
CA HIS A 47 7.81 -17.41 10.86
C HIS A 47 8.71 -17.57 9.63
N PRO A 48 9.79 -18.35 9.71
CA PRO A 48 10.76 -18.50 8.61
C PRO A 48 10.20 -19.21 7.38
N ASP A 49 9.05 -19.88 7.51
CA ASP A 49 8.34 -20.55 6.42
C ASP A 49 7.34 -19.64 5.68
N ALA A 50 7.29 -18.37 6.05
CA ALA A 50 6.35 -17.43 5.44
C ALA A 50 6.59 -17.27 3.94
N VAL A 51 5.51 -17.24 3.19
CA VAL A 51 5.47 -17.00 1.75
C VAL A 51 5.05 -15.56 1.46
N LYS A 52 5.39 -15.07 0.28
CA LYS A 52 5.09 -13.71 -0.16
C LYS A 52 4.00 -13.73 -1.23
N ILE A 53 3.01 -12.86 -1.06
CA ILE A 53 1.97 -12.61 -2.06
C ILE A 53 2.03 -11.13 -2.42
N TYR A 54 2.52 -10.81 -3.61
CA TYR A 54 2.61 -9.44 -4.09
C TYR A 54 1.27 -8.99 -4.68
N LEU A 55 0.79 -7.84 -4.22
CA LEU A 55 -0.34 -7.15 -4.84
C LEU A 55 0.20 -6.29 -5.98
N VAL A 56 -0.05 -6.72 -7.21
CA VAL A 56 0.50 -6.08 -8.41
C VAL A 56 -0.58 -5.30 -9.15
N THR A 57 -0.32 -4.04 -9.44
CA THR A 57 -1.18 -3.18 -10.26
C THR A 57 -0.46 -2.79 -11.53
N SER A 58 -1.16 -2.75 -12.65
CA SER A 58 -0.62 -2.22 -13.89
C SER A 58 -0.38 -0.72 -13.76
N PHE A 59 0.84 -0.28 -14.08
CA PHE A 59 1.14 1.15 -14.18
C PHE A 59 0.61 1.73 -15.48
N SER A 60 0.01 2.91 -15.40
CA SER A 60 -0.36 3.70 -16.58
C SER A 60 -0.14 5.18 -16.29
N ALA A 61 0.47 5.88 -17.23
CA ALA A 61 0.72 7.33 -17.11
C ALA A 61 -0.57 8.17 -17.09
N PHE A 62 -1.67 7.63 -17.60
CA PHE A 62 -2.95 8.33 -17.74
C PHE A 62 -4.05 7.83 -16.79
N SER A 63 -3.72 6.88 -15.92
CA SER A 63 -4.69 6.36 -14.95
C SER A 63 -4.01 5.96 -13.66
N ASN A 64 -4.74 6.14 -12.56
CA ASN A 64 -4.30 5.66 -11.25
C ASN A 64 -5.02 4.34 -10.95
N ASN A 65 -4.24 3.28 -10.80
CA ASN A 65 -4.71 1.93 -10.47
C ASN A 65 -4.34 1.61 -9.03
N SER A 66 -5.27 1.15 -8.25
CA SER A 66 -5.07 0.77 -6.86
C SER A 66 -5.68 -0.60 -6.58
N LEU A 67 -4.88 -1.50 -6.01
CA LEU A 67 -5.33 -2.78 -5.48
C LEU A 67 -5.20 -2.72 -3.96
N ALA A 68 -6.33 -2.61 -3.29
CA ALA A 68 -6.43 -2.60 -1.84
C ALA A 68 -6.78 -3.99 -1.33
N GLY A 69 -6.20 -4.39 -0.20
CA GLY A 69 -6.49 -5.67 0.42
C GLY A 69 -6.67 -5.55 1.92
N ARG A 70 -7.47 -6.44 2.48
CA ARG A 70 -7.62 -6.67 3.91
C ARG A 70 -7.42 -8.16 4.19
N ILE A 71 -6.53 -8.47 5.13
CA ILE A 71 -6.30 -9.84 5.56
C ILE A 71 -7.39 -10.22 6.56
N LEU A 72 -8.04 -11.38 6.34
CA LEU A 72 -9.09 -11.93 7.20
C LEU A 72 -8.58 -13.13 8.01
N SER A 73 -7.50 -13.78 7.54
CA SER A 73 -6.92 -14.97 8.13
C SER A 73 -5.95 -14.66 9.27
N SER A 74 -5.88 -15.53 10.27
CA SER A 74 -4.90 -15.45 11.37
C SER A 74 -3.51 -16.00 11.00
N ASN A 75 -3.38 -16.77 9.91
CA ASN A 75 -2.13 -17.34 9.44
C ASN A 75 -1.33 -16.40 8.50
N ALA A 76 -1.74 -15.14 8.39
CA ALA A 76 -1.05 -14.11 7.63
C ALA A 76 -0.67 -12.94 8.55
N TYR A 77 0.28 -12.12 8.10
CA TYR A 77 0.61 -10.88 8.78
C TYR A 77 -0.62 -9.97 8.81
N PRO A 78 -1.04 -9.44 9.97
CA PRO A 78 -2.34 -8.79 10.15
C PRO A 78 -2.53 -7.49 9.35
N LYS A 79 -1.45 -6.96 8.75
CA LYS A 79 -1.47 -5.76 7.92
C LYS A 79 -0.63 -5.99 6.67
N ILE A 80 -1.06 -5.41 5.54
CA ILE A 80 -0.25 -5.42 4.32
C ILE A 80 1.06 -4.67 4.58
N ALA A 81 2.17 -5.32 4.28
CA ALA A 81 3.51 -4.76 4.32
C ALA A 81 3.91 -4.17 2.96
N TYR A 82 5.09 -3.55 2.91
CA TYR A 82 5.62 -2.96 1.69
C TYR A 82 7.08 -3.36 1.52
N GLU A 83 7.42 -3.92 0.36
CA GLU A 83 8.81 -4.14 -0.07
C GLU A 83 9.13 -3.16 -1.22
N GLY A 84 9.88 -2.11 -0.90
CA GLY A 84 10.06 -0.99 -1.82
C GLY A 84 8.73 -0.33 -2.15
N THR A 85 8.34 -0.34 -3.42
CA THR A 85 7.07 0.21 -3.91
C THR A 85 5.94 -0.83 -4.01
N LYS A 86 6.24 -2.11 -3.78
CA LYS A 86 5.27 -3.21 -3.91
C LYS A 86 4.57 -3.48 -2.59
N SER A 87 3.26 -3.61 -2.63
CA SER A 87 2.46 -4.11 -1.50
C SER A 87 2.60 -5.62 -1.43
N VAL A 88 2.78 -6.17 -0.23
CA VAL A 88 3.00 -7.60 -0.01
C VAL A 88 2.19 -8.10 1.19
N ILE A 89 1.63 -9.29 1.06
CA ILE A 89 1.05 -10.07 2.15
C ILE A 89 2.05 -11.17 2.50
N TYR A 90 2.44 -11.25 3.77
CA TYR A 90 3.19 -12.38 4.29
C TYR A 90 2.23 -13.38 4.91
N ALA A 91 2.30 -14.64 4.50
CA ALA A 91 1.40 -15.68 4.96
C ALA A 91 2.15 -16.98 5.24
N LEU A 92 1.62 -17.79 6.15
CA LEU A 92 2.07 -19.16 6.35
C LEU A 92 1.50 -20.06 5.25
N PRO A 93 2.20 -21.16 4.89
CA PRO A 93 1.66 -22.15 3.97
C PRO A 93 0.27 -22.64 4.42
N GLY A 94 -0.62 -22.86 3.45
CA GLY A 94 -2.01 -23.24 3.68
C GLY A 94 -3.00 -22.26 3.06
N THR A 95 -4.21 -22.20 3.59
CA THR A 95 -5.27 -21.33 3.08
C THR A 95 -5.21 -19.95 3.75
N VAL A 96 -5.23 -18.89 2.95
CA VAL A 96 -5.20 -17.50 3.39
C VAL A 96 -6.44 -16.78 2.87
N ASP A 97 -7.26 -16.27 3.78
CA ASP A 97 -8.45 -15.51 3.42
C ASP A 97 -8.15 -14.02 3.35
N VAL A 98 -8.49 -13.42 2.22
CA VAL A 98 -8.29 -12.00 1.95
C VAL A 98 -9.54 -11.38 1.35
N GLU A 99 -9.75 -10.12 1.64
CA GLU A 99 -10.78 -9.29 1.02
C GLU A 99 -10.09 -8.24 0.16
N LEU A 100 -10.44 -8.18 -1.12
CA LEU A 100 -9.76 -7.36 -2.12
C LEU A 100 -10.72 -6.40 -2.80
N ALA A 101 -10.23 -5.20 -3.08
CA ALA A 101 -10.91 -4.21 -3.91
C ALA A 101 -9.92 -3.61 -4.90
N TYR A 102 -10.35 -3.47 -6.14
CA TYR A 102 -9.59 -2.81 -7.19
C TYR A 102 -10.28 -1.51 -7.61
N SER A 103 -9.51 -0.44 -7.73
CA SER A 103 -9.99 0.86 -8.19
C SER A 103 -9.17 1.36 -9.37
N TYR A 104 -9.87 1.86 -10.37
CA TYR A 104 -9.30 2.47 -11.56
C TYR A 104 -9.84 3.89 -11.71
N THR A 105 -8.94 4.86 -11.72
CA THR A 105 -9.29 6.28 -11.89
C THR A 105 -8.61 6.82 -13.13
N ARG A 106 -9.37 7.47 -14.00
CA ARG A 106 -8.88 8.14 -15.21
C ARG A 106 -9.46 9.56 -15.33
N PRO A 107 -8.79 10.46 -16.08
CA PRO A 107 -9.40 11.73 -16.47
C PRO A 107 -10.71 11.50 -17.23
N GLY A 108 -11.72 12.29 -16.94
CA GLY A 108 -13.01 12.27 -17.64
C GLY A 108 -13.12 13.40 -18.66
N LEU A 109 -13.98 13.22 -19.65
CA LEU A 109 -14.29 14.26 -20.65
C LEU A 109 -15.21 15.35 -20.08
N VAL A 110 -16.19 14.95 -19.30
CA VAL A 110 -17.22 15.84 -18.69
C VAL A 110 -16.92 16.10 -17.22
N HIS A 111 -16.40 15.09 -16.52
CA HIS A 111 -15.99 15.18 -15.11
C HIS A 111 -14.48 15.16 -14.99
N LYS A 112 -13.94 15.87 -13.97
CA LYS A 112 -12.49 15.96 -13.74
C LYS A 112 -11.83 14.58 -13.64
N ASN A 113 -12.47 13.63 -12.95
CA ASN A 113 -12.01 12.25 -12.80
C ASN A 113 -13.20 11.28 -12.84
N VAL A 114 -12.97 10.12 -13.43
CA VAL A 114 -13.92 8.99 -13.42
C VAL A 114 -13.26 7.83 -12.70
N THR A 115 -13.87 7.37 -11.62
CA THR A 115 -13.37 6.21 -10.85
C THR A 115 -14.37 5.06 -10.98
N LYS A 116 -13.85 3.87 -11.33
CA LYS A 116 -14.59 2.60 -11.30
C LYS A 116 -13.94 1.70 -10.24
N THR A 117 -14.76 1.07 -9.41
CA THR A 117 -14.30 0.19 -8.32
C THR A 117 -14.98 -1.16 -8.44
N TRP A 118 -14.20 -2.23 -8.26
CA TRP A 118 -14.66 -3.62 -8.18
C TRP A 118 -14.34 -4.19 -6.80
N GLY A 119 -15.26 -4.94 -6.23
CA GLY A 119 -15.19 -5.48 -4.89
C GLY A 119 -15.87 -4.56 -3.85
N PRO A 120 -15.72 -4.86 -2.55
CA PRO A 120 -14.81 -5.85 -1.98
C PRO A 120 -15.22 -7.31 -2.26
N THR A 121 -14.24 -8.12 -2.66
CA THR A 121 -14.42 -9.56 -2.95
C THR A 121 -13.58 -10.36 -1.98
N LYS A 122 -14.17 -11.40 -1.36
CA LYS A 122 -13.46 -12.32 -0.47
C LYS A 122 -12.92 -13.48 -1.30
N LEU A 123 -11.63 -13.79 -1.10
CA LEU A 123 -10.93 -14.88 -1.76
C LEU A 123 -10.17 -15.72 -0.73
N SER A 124 -10.22 -17.04 -0.89
CA SER A 124 -9.38 -17.99 -0.17
C SER A 124 -8.25 -18.43 -1.09
N LEU A 125 -7.02 -18.08 -0.73
CA LEU A 125 -5.81 -18.32 -1.52
C LEU A 125 -5.05 -19.49 -0.91
N GLU A 126 -4.71 -20.48 -1.71
CA GLU A 126 -3.84 -21.59 -1.29
C GLU A 126 -2.39 -21.24 -1.60
N VAL A 127 -1.53 -21.25 -0.56
CA VAL A 127 -0.11 -20.93 -0.68
C VAL A 127 0.76 -22.06 -0.16
N GLU A 128 1.81 -22.37 -0.92
CA GLU A 128 2.75 -23.44 -0.61
C GLU A 128 4.11 -22.86 -0.20
N LYS A 129 4.77 -23.52 0.74
CA LYS A 129 6.11 -23.17 1.20
C LYS A 129 7.11 -23.03 0.05
N GLY A 130 7.92 -21.98 0.11
CA GLY A 130 9.00 -21.73 -0.85
C GLY A 130 8.56 -21.15 -2.19
N LYS A 131 7.26 -20.90 -2.37
CA LYS A 131 6.73 -20.22 -3.54
C LYS A 131 6.47 -18.75 -3.26
N THR A 132 6.55 -17.93 -4.29
CA THR A 132 6.12 -16.52 -4.28
C THR A 132 4.95 -16.38 -5.22
N TYR A 133 3.99 -15.56 -4.84
CA TYR A 133 2.74 -15.39 -5.59
C TYR A 133 2.54 -13.95 -6.00
N GLU A 134 1.80 -13.76 -7.09
CA GLU A 134 1.29 -12.47 -7.54
C GLU A 134 -0.23 -12.50 -7.60
N LEU A 135 -0.83 -11.44 -7.08
CA LEU A 135 -2.25 -11.21 -7.13
C LEU A 135 -2.49 -9.94 -7.94
N THR A 136 -3.20 -10.09 -9.03
CA THR A 136 -3.50 -9.04 -10.00
C THR A 136 -5.01 -8.93 -10.21
N PHE A 137 -5.45 -7.81 -10.78
CA PHE A 137 -6.83 -7.66 -11.25
C PHE A 137 -6.85 -7.58 -12.78
N ASP A 138 -7.57 -8.47 -13.42
CA ASP A 138 -7.85 -8.44 -14.84
C ASP A 138 -9.08 -7.57 -15.11
N LYS A 139 -8.90 -6.49 -15.87
CA LYS A 139 -9.98 -5.53 -16.16
C LYS A 139 -10.96 -6.02 -17.21
N ASP A 140 -10.50 -6.88 -18.12
CA ASP A 140 -11.29 -7.36 -19.22
C ASP A 140 -12.23 -8.48 -18.76
N GLU A 141 -11.73 -9.34 -17.87
CA GLU A 141 -12.51 -10.40 -17.23
C GLU A 141 -13.20 -9.94 -15.93
N GLU A 142 -12.90 -8.74 -15.45
CA GLU A 142 -13.39 -8.17 -14.17
C GLU A 142 -13.15 -9.09 -12.96
N THR A 143 -12.00 -9.81 -12.95
CA THR A 143 -11.69 -10.83 -11.94
C THR A 143 -10.29 -10.66 -11.35
N PHE A 144 -10.11 -11.18 -10.13
CA PHE A 144 -8.80 -11.27 -9.50
C PHE A 144 -8.10 -12.56 -9.96
N LYS A 145 -6.84 -12.44 -10.40
CA LYS A 145 -5.98 -13.56 -10.80
C LYS A 145 -4.88 -13.76 -9.76
N PHE A 146 -4.71 -15.01 -9.34
CA PHE A 146 -3.71 -15.45 -8.38
C PHE A 146 -2.78 -16.45 -9.04
N ASN A 147 -1.49 -16.11 -9.17
CA ASN A 147 -0.52 -16.88 -9.92
C ASN A 147 0.78 -17.06 -9.13
N VAL A 148 1.51 -18.15 -9.39
CA VAL A 148 2.88 -18.31 -8.90
C VAL A 148 3.78 -17.38 -9.69
N GLN A 149 4.57 -16.57 -8.99
CA GLN A 149 5.58 -15.72 -9.61
C GLN A 149 6.72 -16.62 -10.15
N ARG A 150 7.03 -16.46 -11.41
CA ARG A 150 8.14 -17.18 -12.07
C ARG A 150 9.45 -16.41 -11.95
#